data_55e1a89ac7df7b67220c962dbad18197
#
_entry.id   55e1a89ac7df7b67220c962dbad18197
#
_cell.length_a   1.000
_cell.length_b   1.000
_cell.length_c   1.000
_cell.angle_alpha   90.00
_cell.angle_beta   90.00
_cell.angle_gamma   90.00
#
_symmetry.space_group_name_H-M   'P 1'
#
loop_
_entity.id
_entity.type
_entity.pdbx_description
1 polymer ?
#
loop_
_entity_poly.entity_id
_entity_poly.type
_entity_poly.pdbx_seq_one_letter_code
_entity_poly.pdbx_strand_id
1 'polypeptide(L)'
;MKKPYPIIVMTILSFLSLNSSAQEVIRLRSCEDNSIIKQADSLKNMYANDGFVLLKEASISMESEYEMPVVVPLNQGSWYQFVFIGDYTSKLYEVRMYDWNEKQVVFQQKRWGDVDGNVISYSYIPKFSEFHMMKPVQVNKQKKKNLCGYVMLFKKAGQNTGNASITASDNKKSNL
;
A
#
# COMPACT_ATOMS: atom_id res chain seq x y z
N MET A 1 14.30 -42.09 -63.14
CA MET A 1 13.34 -41.09 -62.69
C MET A 1 13.60 -40.82 -61.21
N LYS A 2 14.26 -39.69 -60.89
CA LYS A 2 14.63 -39.29 -59.53
C LYS A 2 13.49 -38.43 -58.96
N LYS A 3 12.90 -38.82 -57.82
CA LYS A 3 11.98 -37.96 -57.08
C LYS A 3 12.78 -37.07 -56.16
N PRO A 4 12.69 -35.74 -56.27
CA PRO A 4 13.11 -34.86 -55.21
C PRO A 4 11.89 -34.51 -54.36
N TYR A 5 12.14 -34.06 -53.14
CA TYR A 5 11.40 -33.31 -52.14
C TYR A 5 11.06 -33.98 -50.84
N PRO A 6 11.90 -33.81 -49.84
CA PRO A 6 11.39 -33.50 -48.51
C PRO A 6 12.06 -32.29 -47.82
N ILE A 7 12.76 -31.39 -48.54
CA ILE A 7 13.52 -30.30 -47.87
C ILE A 7 12.70 -29.03 -47.66
N ILE A 8 11.58 -28.85 -48.36
CA ILE A 8 10.80 -27.59 -48.32
C ILE A 8 9.83 -27.56 -47.11
N VAL A 9 9.46 -28.71 -46.51
CA VAL A 9 8.49 -28.76 -45.39
C VAL A 9 9.12 -28.34 -44.05
N MET A 10 10.43 -28.42 -43.89
CA MET A 10 11.09 -28.15 -42.61
C MET A 10 11.38 -26.66 -42.34
N THR A 11 11.30 -25.82 -43.36
CA THR A 11 11.58 -24.37 -43.25
C THR A 11 10.36 -23.52 -42.87
N ILE A 12 9.15 -24.06 -42.92
CA ILE A 12 7.92 -23.31 -42.59
C ILE A 12 7.55 -23.36 -41.09
N LEU A 13 8.12 -24.33 -40.36
CA LEU A 13 7.82 -24.49 -38.92
C LEU A 13 8.61 -23.54 -38.01
N SER A 14 9.58 -22.81 -38.52
CA SER A 14 10.46 -21.93 -37.73
C SER A 14 9.96 -20.49 -37.58
N PHE A 15 8.84 -20.10 -38.18
CA PHE A 15 8.33 -18.73 -38.16
C PHE A 15 7.14 -18.52 -37.20
N LEU A 16 6.72 -19.52 -36.41
CA LEU A 16 5.53 -19.45 -35.57
C LEU A 16 5.80 -19.16 -34.08
N SER A 17 6.98 -18.78 -33.69
CA SER A 17 7.33 -18.60 -32.28
C SER A 17 7.98 -17.27 -31.97
N LEU A 18 7.31 -16.14 -32.15
CA LEU A 18 7.72 -14.86 -31.54
C LEU A 18 6.54 -13.89 -31.39
N ASN A 19 5.45 -14.32 -30.77
CA ASN A 19 4.55 -13.39 -30.11
C ASN A 19 4.63 -13.65 -28.61
N SER A 20 5.81 -13.44 -28.04
CA SER A 20 5.95 -13.22 -26.60
C SER A 20 5.40 -11.83 -26.33
N SER A 21 4.12 -11.75 -25.98
CA SER A 21 3.56 -10.55 -25.36
C SER A 21 4.34 -10.33 -24.08
N ALA A 22 5.30 -9.41 -24.11
CA ALA A 22 5.94 -8.93 -22.90
C ALA A 22 4.81 -8.47 -21.96
N GLN A 23 4.61 -9.15 -20.85
CA GLN A 23 3.77 -8.67 -19.78
C GLN A 23 4.26 -7.26 -19.46
N GLU A 24 3.40 -6.28 -19.71
CA GLU A 24 3.64 -4.91 -19.31
C GLU A 24 3.73 -4.89 -17.78
N VAL A 25 4.96 -4.89 -17.28
CA VAL A 25 5.21 -4.74 -15.85
C VAL A 25 4.68 -3.35 -15.51
N ILE A 26 3.58 -3.29 -14.78
CA ILE A 26 3.05 -2.05 -14.22
C ILE A 26 4.14 -1.50 -13.29
N ARG A 27 5.02 -0.70 -13.83
CA ARG A 27 5.99 0.05 -13.04
C ARG A 27 5.21 1.17 -12.38
N LEU A 28 5.13 1.14 -11.06
CA LEU A 28 4.68 2.28 -10.26
C LEU A 28 5.51 3.48 -10.71
N ARG A 29 4.90 4.38 -11.45
CA ARG A 29 5.55 5.64 -11.82
C ARG A 29 5.55 6.49 -10.56
N SER A 30 6.74 6.87 -10.10
CA SER A 30 6.86 7.91 -9.09
C SER A 30 6.38 9.24 -9.68
N CYS A 31 5.81 10.08 -8.86
CA CYS A 31 5.55 11.46 -9.22
C CYS A 31 6.41 12.39 -8.33
N GLU A 32 6.84 13.50 -8.89
CA GLU A 32 7.62 14.51 -8.17
C GLU A 32 6.75 15.77 -8.04
N ASP A 33 6.08 15.89 -6.89
CA ASP A 33 5.37 17.11 -6.49
C ASP A 33 5.96 17.63 -5.19
N ASN A 34 6.66 18.76 -5.29
CA ASN A 34 7.36 19.38 -4.16
C ASN A 34 6.42 19.77 -3.00
N SER A 35 5.16 20.06 -3.27
CA SER A 35 4.19 20.41 -2.23
C SER A 35 3.78 19.17 -1.42
N ILE A 36 3.54 18.05 -2.10
CA ILE A 36 3.25 16.77 -1.47
C ILE A 36 4.45 16.25 -0.69
N ILE A 37 5.68 16.39 -1.23
CA ILE A 37 6.92 15.99 -0.52
C ILE A 37 7.08 16.80 0.77
N LYS A 38 6.94 18.12 0.74
CA LYS A 38 7.02 18.97 1.95
C LYS A 38 5.96 18.59 2.98
N GLN A 39 4.74 18.29 2.54
CA GLN A 39 3.65 17.85 3.40
C GLN A 39 3.97 16.47 4.02
N ALA A 40 4.51 15.53 3.24
CA ALA A 40 4.97 14.24 3.72
C ALA A 40 6.07 14.38 4.77
N ASP A 41 7.07 15.24 4.55
CA ASP A 41 8.16 15.50 5.51
C ASP A 41 7.64 16.09 6.82
N SER A 42 6.69 17.03 6.76
CA SER A 42 6.04 17.58 7.94
C SER A 42 5.32 16.49 8.75
N LEU A 43 4.57 15.62 8.09
CA LEU A 43 3.85 14.50 8.73
C LEU A 43 4.81 13.44 9.29
N LYS A 44 5.92 13.14 8.60
CA LYS A 44 6.97 12.25 9.12
C LYS A 44 7.54 12.77 10.44
N ASN A 45 7.87 14.07 10.50
CA ASN A 45 8.38 14.68 11.73
C ASN A 45 7.35 14.65 12.86
N MET A 46 6.07 14.94 12.56
CA MET A 46 5.00 14.88 13.53
C MET A 46 4.85 13.47 14.12
N TYR A 47 4.74 12.44 13.27
CA TYR A 47 4.60 11.06 13.74
C TYR A 47 5.85 10.52 14.44
N ALA A 48 7.05 10.95 14.03
CA ALA A 48 8.28 10.60 14.76
C ALA A 48 8.28 11.17 16.18
N ASN A 49 7.85 12.42 16.37
CA ASN A 49 7.69 13.04 17.70
C ASN A 49 6.65 12.31 18.54
N ASP A 50 5.60 11.79 17.90
CA ASP A 50 4.59 10.96 18.56
C ASP A 50 5.06 9.51 18.80
N GLY A 51 6.32 9.19 18.54
CA GLY A 51 6.93 7.89 18.79
C GLY A 51 6.53 6.81 17.79
N PHE A 52 6.21 7.18 16.55
CA PHE A 52 6.04 6.26 15.44
C PHE A 52 7.32 6.18 14.61
N VAL A 53 7.57 5.01 14.04
CA VAL A 53 8.67 4.73 13.12
C VAL A 53 8.10 4.52 11.73
N LEU A 54 8.64 5.22 10.74
CA LEU A 54 8.29 5.03 9.33
C LEU A 54 8.79 3.65 8.88
N LEU A 55 7.88 2.81 8.36
CA LEU A 55 8.20 1.49 7.82
C LEU A 55 8.33 1.49 6.30
N LYS A 56 7.40 2.19 5.62
CA LYS A 56 7.36 2.28 4.16
C LYS A 56 6.80 3.63 3.74
N GLU A 57 7.30 4.11 2.62
CA GLU A 57 6.74 5.25 1.91
C GLU A 57 6.88 5.05 0.40
N ALA A 58 5.98 5.65 -0.36
CA ALA A 58 6.05 5.67 -1.81
C ALA A 58 5.32 6.89 -2.37
N SER A 59 5.97 7.54 -3.34
CA SER A 59 5.33 8.47 -4.26
C SER A 59 4.73 7.67 -5.41
N ILE A 60 3.48 7.92 -5.74
CA ILE A 60 2.73 7.16 -6.75
C ILE A 60 2.03 8.09 -7.74
N SER A 61 2.09 7.75 -9.02
CA SER A 61 1.27 8.40 -10.04
C SER A 61 -0.02 7.60 -10.23
N MET A 62 -1.15 8.25 -10.08
CA MET A 62 -2.48 7.63 -10.08
C MET A 62 -3.35 8.19 -11.19
N GLU A 63 -4.21 7.37 -11.74
CA GLU A 63 -5.29 7.82 -12.63
C GLU A 63 -6.54 8.15 -11.80
N SER A 64 -7.27 9.21 -12.20
CA SER A 64 -8.52 9.60 -11.54
C SER A 64 -9.55 8.46 -11.56
N GLU A 65 -10.18 8.21 -10.42
CA GLU A 65 -11.21 7.18 -10.20
C GLU A 65 -10.66 5.73 -10.15
N TYR A 66 -9.36 5.51 -10.37
CA TYR A 66 -8.76 4.18 -10.31
C TYR A 66 -8.13 3.89 -8.94
N GLU A 67 -8.31 2.66 -8.48
CA GLU A 67 -7.70 2.16 -7.25
C GLU A 67 -6.21 1.84 -7.49
N MET A 68 -5.35 2.31 -6.59
CA MET A 68 -3.92 1.96 -6.60
C MET A 68 -3.63 1.00 -5.42
N PRO A 69 -3.51 -0.31 -5.66
CA PRO A 69 -3.31 -1.25 -4.58
C PRO A 69 -1.89 -1.16 -3.99
N VAL A 70 -1.79 -1.02 -2.68
CA VAL A 70 -0.55 -1.06 -1.91
C VAL A 70 -0.67 -2.20 -0.89
N VAL A 71 0.14 -3.25 -1.04
CA VAL A 71 0.10 -4.42 -0.16
C VAL A 71 1.21 -4.32 0.88
N VAL A 72 0.85 -4.55 2.14
CA VAL A 72 1.76 -4.48 3.28
C VAL A 72 1.52 -5.64 4.25
N PRO A 73 2.58 -6.28 4.78
CA PRO A 73 2.45 -7.23 5.88
C PRO A 73 2.27 -6.46 7.19
N LEU A 74 1.26 -6.81 7.97
CA LEU A 74 1.00 -6.24 9.29
C LEU A 74 1.05 -7.32 10.36
N ASN A 75 1.63 -7.00 11.51
CA ASN A 75 1.73 -7.92 12.65
C ASN A 75 0.58 -7.70 13.63
N GLN A 76 0.01 -8.80 14.10
CA GLN A 76 -1.04 -8.81 15.11
C GLN A 76 -0.71 -7.91 16.30
N GLY A 77 -1.69 -7.13 16.76
CA GLY A 77 -1.61 -6.31 17.97
C GLY A 77 -0.67 -5.11 17.87
N SER A 78 0.05 -4.94 16.77
CA SER A 78 0.88 -3.75 16.55
C SER A 78 0.02 -2.56 16.13
N TRP A 79 0.35 -1.38 16.64
CA TRP A 79 -0.37 -0.16 16.25
C TRP A 79 0.31 0.48 15.05
N TYR A 80 -0.43 0.53 13.94
CA TYR A 80 0.00 1.16 12.70
C TYR A 80 -0.74 2.47 12.45
N GLN A 81 -0.06 3.39 11.79
CA GLN A 81 -0.62 4.63 11.28
C GLN A 81 -0.41 4.66 9.76
N PHE A 82 -1.49 4.77 9.02
CA PHE A 82 -1.49 4.93 7.57
C PHE A 82 -1.75 6.38 7.22
N VAL A 83 -1.05 6.86 6.19
CA VAL A 83 -1.24 8.20 5.66
C VAL A 83 -1.27 8.12 4.15
N PHE A 84 -2.24 8.77 3.55
CA PHE A 84 -2.33 9.03 2.13
C PHE A 84 -2.46 10.54 1.91
N ILE A 85 -1.58 11.10 1.08
CA ILE A 85 -1.61 12.49 0.63
C ILE A 85 -1.96 12.46 -0.84
N GLY A 86 -3.08 13.07 -1.22
CA GLY A 86 -3.53 13.14 -2.61
C GLY A 86 -3.14 14.43 -3.31
N ASP A 87 -3.36 14.47 -4.61
CA ASP A 87 -3.14 15.66 -5.46
C ASP A 87 -4.15 16.76 -5.12
N TYR A 88 -3.69 18.00 -4.92
CA TYR A 88 -4.53 19.15 -4.57
C TYR A 88 -5.62 19.47 -5.58
N THR A 89 -5.47 19.02 -6.82
CA THR A 89 -6.46 19.25 -7.87
C THR A 89 -7.63 18.25 -7.83
N SER A 90 -7.54 17.24 -6.95
CA SER A 90 -8.61 16.27 -6.72
C SER A 90 -9.68 16.84 -5.79
N LYS A 91 -10.91 16.33 -5.90
CA LYS A 91 -12.07 16.76 -5.12
C LYS A 91 -12.49 15.77 -4.07
N LEU A 92 -12.15 14.51 -4.31
CA LEU A 92 -12.50 13.40 -3.46
C LEU A 92 -11.27 12.52 -3.31
N TYR A 93 -11.05 12.12 -2.09
CA TYR A 93 -10.00 11.18 -1.70
C TYR A 93 -10.66 10.06 -0.91
N GLU A 94 -10.32 8.83 -1.25
CA GLU A 94 -10.78 7.65 -0.53
C GLU A 94 -9.59 6.73 -0.24
N VAL A 95 -9.65 6.04 0.88
CA VAL A 95 -8.79 4.91 1.17
C VAL A 95 -9.65 3.77 1.69
N ARG A 96 -9.55 2.64 1.03
CA ARG A 96 -10.15 1.38 1.46
C ARG A 96 -9.04 0.44 1.84
N MET A 97 -9.18 -0.29 2.95
CA MET A 97 -8.24 -1.32 3.33
C MET A 97 -8.97 -2.64 3.51
N TYR A 98 -8.36 -3.70 3.00
CA TYR A 98 -8.87 -5.07 3.02
C TYR A 98 -7.88 -5.98 3.74
N ASP A 99 -8.40 -6.96 4.48
CA ASP A 99 -7.61 -8.05 5.06
C ASP A 99 -7.31 -9.14 4.00
N TRP A 100 -6.63 -10.20 4.42
CA TRP A 100 -6.29 -11.34 3.54
C TRP A 100 -7.52 -12.06 2.98
N ASN A 101 -8.67 -12.01 3.66
CA ASN A 101 -9.92 -12.60 3.22
C ASN A 101 -10.76 -11.65 2.34
N GLU A 102 -10.14 -10.59 1.82
CA GLU A 102 -10.80 -9.55 1.01
C GLU A 102 -11.94 -8.83 1.74
N LYS A 103 -11.98 -8.91 3.07
CA LYS A 103 -12.95 -8.18 3.87
C LYS A 103 -12.47 -6.74 4.06
N GLN A 104 -13.32 -5.77 3.76
CA GLN A 104 -13.01 -4.37 4.02
C GLN A 104 -12.96 -4.12 5.53
N VAL A 105 -11.80 -3.71 6.03
CA VAL A 105 -11.54 -3.43 7.45
C VAL A 105 -11.45 -1.94 7.76
N VAL A 106 -11.15 -1.11 6.73
CA VAL A 106 -11.16 0.36 6.85
C VAL A 106 -11.78 0.98 5.60
N PHE A 107 -12.56 2.03 5.81
CA PHE A 107 -13.01 2.97 4.79
C PHE A 107 -12.86 4.39 5.31
N GLN A 108 -12.11 5.22 4.60
CA GLN A 108 -11.95 6.64 4.89
C GLN A 108 -12.21 7.44 3.63
N GLN A 109 -12.93 8.54 3.76
CA GLN A 109 -13.24 9.43 2.65
C GLN A 109 -13.11 10.88 3.10
N LYS A 110 -12.52 11.71 2.27
CA LYS A 110 -12.46 13.17 2.42
C LYS A 110 -12.83 13.86 1.11
N ARG A 111 -13.45 15.02 1.24
CA ARG A 111 -13.78 15.88 0.11
C ARG A 111 -12.94 17.15 0.15
N TRP A 112 -12.75 17.74 -0.99
CA TRP A 112 -12.09 19.03 -1.08
C TRP A 112 -12.84 20.07 -0.22
N GLY A 113 -12.12 20.78 0.64
CA GLY A 113 -12.69 21.73 1.60
C GLY A 113 -12.85 21.17 3.03
N ASP A 114 -12.67 19.86 3.23
CA ASP A 114 -12.58 19.29 4.57
C ASP A 114 -11.31 19.76 5.29
N VAL A 115 -11.32 19.70 6.62
CA VAL A 115 -10.12 19.93 7.44
C VAL A 115 -9.03 18.93 7.03
N ASP A 116 -7.78 19.40 6.95
CA ASP A 116 -6.61 18.67 6.42
C ASP A 116 -6.66 18.32 4.91
N GLY A 117 -7.63 18.85 4.20
CA GLY A 117 -7.68 18.90 2.72
C GLY A 117 -7.46 17.55 2.05
N ASN A 118 -6.26 17.39 1.46
CA ASN A 118 -5.87 16.25 0.64
C ASN A 118 -5.22 15.10 1.44
N VAL A 119 -5.24 15.12 2.79
CA VAL A 119 -4.63 14.09 3.63
C VAL A 119 -5.69 13.19 4.24
N ILE A 120 -5.56 11.87 4.04
CA ILE A 120 -6.26 10.84 4.81
C ILE A 120 -5.25 10.18 5.74
N SER A 121 -5.57 10.14 7.02
CA SER A 121 -4.74 9.52 8.04
C SER A 121 -5.62 8.73 9.01
N TYR A 122 -5.22 7.47 9.31
CA TYR A 122 -5.96 6.62 10.23
C TYR A 122 -5.06 5.61 10.92
N SER A 123 -5.46 5.22 12.14
CA SER A 123 -4.81 4.17 12.91
C SER A 123 -5.48 2.82 12.68
N TYR A 124 -4.69 1.75 12.75
CA TYR A 124 -5.17 0.39 12.64
C TYR A 124 -4.34 -0.58 13.49
N ILE A 125 -5.01 -1.50 14.18
CA ILE A 125 -4.39 -2.58 14.93
C ILE A 125 -4.92 -3.91 14.38
N PRO A 126 -4.08 -4.70 13.66
CA PRO A 126 -4.50 -5.96 13.06
C PRO A 126 -4.85 -7.00 14.13
N LYS A 127 -5.91 -7.77 13.88
CA LYS A 127 -6.31 -8.91 14.72
C LYS A 127 -5.45 -10.15 14.48
N PHE A 128 -4.84 -10.24 13.30
CA PHE A 128 -3.97 -11.35 12.87
C PHE A 128 -2.75 -10.79 12.14
N SER A 129 -1.64 -11.56 12.16
CA SER A 129 -0.46 -11.25 11.36
C SER A 129 -0.68 -11.75 9.93
N GLU A 130 -0.95 -10.83 9.01
CA GLU A 130 -1.31 -11.14 7.63
C GLU A 130 -1.02 -9.96 6.69
N PHE A 131 -1.15 -10.19 5.39
CA PHE A 131 -1.09 -9.11 4.41
C PHE A 131 -2.41 -8.34 4.38
N HIS A 132 -2.28 -7.03 4.30
CA HIS A 132 -3.41 -6.12 4.08
C HIS A 132 -3.19 -5.35 2.78
N MET A 133 -4.27 -5.04 2.09
CA MET A 133 -4.25 -4.27 0.85
C MET A 133 -4.93 -2.92 1.09
N MET A 134 -4.15 -1.85 1.00
CA MET A 134 -4.66 -0.48 1.01
C MET A 134 -4.88 -0.03 -0.44
N LYS A 135 -6.04 0.55 -0.72
CA LYS A 135 -6.44 1.02 -2.05
C LYS A 135 -6.81 2.50 -1.98
N PRO A 136 -5.86 3.44 -2.14
CA PRO A 136 -6.18 4.84 -2.32
C PRO A 136 -6.85 5.09 -3.67
N VAL A 137 -7.78 6.03 -3.67
CA VAL A 137 -8.48 6.56 -4.85
C VAL A 137 -8.51 8.07 -4.76
N GLN A 138 -8.35 8.74 -5.87
CA GLN A 138 -8.60 10.17 -5.97
C GLN A 138 -9.50 10.46 -7.19
N VAL A 139 -10.38 11.43 -7.03
CA VAL A 139 -11.29 11.85 -8.11
C VAL A 139 -11.00 13.28 -8.49
N ASN A 140 -10.64 13.48 -9.76
CA ASN A 140 -10.38 14.79 -10.35
C ASN A 140 -11.45 15.11 -11.40
N LYS A 141 -11.97 16.37 -11.40
CA LYS A 141 -12.99 16.81 -12.38
C LYS A 141 -12.57 16.61 -13.83
N GLN A 142 -11.29 16.77 -14.12
CA GLN A 142 -10.72 16.68 -15.46
C GLN A 142 -10.32 15.25 -15.83
N LYS A 143 -10.59 14.26 -14.96
CA LYS A 143 -10.22 12.85 -15.15
C LYS A 143 -8.75 12.67 -15.55
N LYS A 144 -7.86 13.39 -14.88
CA LYS A 144 -6.42 13.33 -15.14
C LYS A 144 -5.89 11.90 -14.94
N LYS A 145 -4.89 11.52 -15.75
CA LYS A 145 -4.24 10.20 -15.70
C LYS A 145 -2.94 10.18 -14.89
N ASN A 146 -2.48 11.33 -14.40
CA ASN A 146 -1.20 11.49 -13.72
C ASN A 146 -1.33 12.36 -12.46
N LEU A 147 -2.30 12.02 -11.61
CA LEU A 147 -2.43 12.65 -10.30
C LEU A 147 -1.31 12.14 -9.39
N CYS A 148 -0.68 13.05 -8.65
CA CYS A 148 0.27 12.66 -7.63
C CYS A 148 -0.44 12.13 -6.37
N GLY A 149 0.14 11.09 -5.79
CA GLY A 149 -0.20 10.59 -4.47
C GLY A 149 1.04 10.21 -3.68
N TYR A 150 0.95 10.24 -2.38
CA TYR A 150 2.01 9.79 -1.49
C TYR A 150 1.42 8.94 -0.38
N VAL A 151 1.99 7.76 -0.16
CA VAL A 151 1.53 6.84 0.88
C VAL A 151 2.64 6.60 1.90
N MET A 152 2.28 6.55 3.17
CA MET A 152 3.18 6.24 4.28
C MET A 152 2.56 5.25 5.22
N LEU A 153 3.38 4.34 5.73
CA LEU A 153 3.03 3.40 6.77
C LEU A 153 4.00 3.57 7.94
N PHE A 154 3.47 3.84 9.10
CA PHE A 154 4.22 3.94 10.35
C PHE A 154 3.77 2.85 11.31
N LYS A 155 4.65 2.53 12.26
CA LYS A 155 4.38 1.65 13.39
C LYS A 155 4.75 2.34 14.69
N LYS A 156 3.91 2.24 15.72
CA LYS A 156 4.21 2.74 17.07
C LYS A 156 5.40 1.98 17.66
N ALA A 157 6.43 2.69 18.10
CA ALA A 157 7.58 2.11 18.78
C ALA A 157 7.19 1.58 20.17
N GLY A 158 7.83 0.50 20.62
CA GLY A 158 7.67 0.01 21.99
C GLY A 158 6.43 -0.84 22.28
N GLN A 159 5.55 -1.08 21.33
CA GLN A 159 4.44 -2.03 21.48
C GLN A 159 4.79 -3.41 20.90
N ASN A 160 5.72 -4.12 21.52
CA ASN A 160 5.82 -5.57 21.39
C ASN A 160 4.80 -6.18 22.36
N THR A 161 3.57 -6.41 21.90
CA THR A 161 2.62 -7.29 22.59
C THR A 161 3.04 -8.74 22.40
N GLY A 162 4.06 -9.16 23.13
CA GLY A 162 4.55 -10.51 23.09
C GLY A 162 5.44 -10.77 24.28
N ASN A 163 4.84 -10.85 25.46
CA ASN A 163 5.12 -11.80 26.55
C ASN A 163 4.37 -11.28 27.78
N ALA A 164 3.14 -11.75 27.97
CA ALA A 164 2.59 -11.88 29.30
C ALA A 164 3.47 -12.93 29.99
N SER A 165 4.50 -12.48 30.68
CA SER A 165 5.22 -13.31 31.64
C SER A 165 4.21 -13.65 32.72
N ILE A 166 3.76 -14.89 32.72
CA ILE A 166 3.03 -15.50 33.82
C ILE A 166 4.05 -15.56 34.97
N THR A 167 4.04 -14.57 35.84
CA THR A 167 4.66 -14.68 37.16
C THR A 167 3.78 -15.62 37.97
N ALA A 168 4.18 -16.88 38.02
CA ALA A 168 3.65 -17.82 39.00
C ALA A 168 4.04 -17.29 40.38
N SER A 169 3.03 -16.84 41.13
CA SER A 169 3.18 -16.54 42.55
C SER A 169 3.38 -17.85 43.31
N ASP A 170 4.60 -18.12 43.71
CA ASP A 170 4.91 -19.15 44.69
C ASP A 170 4.22 -18.82 46.02
N ASN A 171 3.09 -19.49 46.28
CA ASN A 171 2.47 -19.58 47.59
C ASN A 171 3.33 -20.50 48.44
N LYS A 172 4.33 -19.94 49.13
CA LYS A 172 5.04 -20.63 50.21
C LYS A 172 4.15 -20.61 51.46
N LYS A 173 3.44 -21.70 51.69
CA LYS A 173 2.87 -22.02 53.00
C LYS A 173 4.03 -22.24 53.97
N SER A 174 4.17 -21.36 54.97
CA SER A 174 4.90 -21.69 56.19
C SER A 174 3.92 -22.19 57.22
N ASN A 175 4.03 -23.46 57.57
CA ASN A 175 3.48 -24.03 58.78
C ASN A 175 4.35 -23.60 59.97
N LEU A 176 3.69 -23.07 60.99
CA LEU A 176 3.98 -23.30 62.42
C LEU A 176 2.79 -22.85 63.21
#